data_bc0768e48315c7b862fe9e621baf2fe7
#
_entry.id   bc0768e48315c7b862fe9e621baf2fe7
#
_cell.length_a   1.000
_cell.length_b   1.000
_cell.length_c   1.000
_cell.angle_alpha   90.00
_cell.angle_beta   90.00
_cell.angle_gamma   90.00
#
_symmetry.space_group_name_H-M   'P 1'
#
loop_
_entity.id
_entity.type
_entity.pdbx_description
1 polymer ?
#
loop_
_entity_poly.entity_id
_entity_poly.type
_entity_poly.pdbx_seq_one_letter_code
_entity_poly.pdbx_strand_id
1 'polypeptide(L)'
;MTIRHLRIFIEVVKTGKMSIAAQKLFISQPTVSQAIRELEEHYGSKLFDRLSKKLYITTFGRELFKYATQVVENFDNLEKKMSDNLNMEDFRIGASVTVGTCLLSKILKDFHNLVPRV
;
A
#
# COMPACT_ATOMS: atom_id res chain seq x y z
N MET A 1 10.67 0.92 4.14
CA MET A 1 9.40 1.24 3.45
C MET A 1 8.34 0.24 3.88
N THR A 2 7.15 0.70 4.20
CA THR A 2 6.04 -0.13 4.66
C THR A 2 4.79 0.21 3.87
N ILE A 3 3.73 -0.59 4.04
CA ILE A 3 2.43 -0.32 3.42
C ILE A 3 1.87 1.04 3.87
N ARG A 4 2.16 1.44 5.10
CA ARG A 4 1.75 2.75 5.62
C ARG A 4 2.37 3.89 4.82
N HIS A 5 3.64 3.78 4.45
CA HIS A 5 4.30 4.78 3.59
C HIS A 5 3.57 4.92 2.26
N LEU A 6 3.17 3.81 1.66
CA LEU A 6 2.43 3.83 0.40
C LEU A 6 1.05 4.47 0.55
N ARG A 7 0.34 4.20 1.64
CA ARG A 7 -0.96 4.81 1.92
C ARG A 7 -0.84 6.33 2.07
N ILE A 8 0.18 6.79 2.78
CA ILE A 8 0.45 8.22 2.96
C ILE A 8 0.74 8.87 1.62
N PHE A 9 1.60 8.26 0.82
CA PHE A 9 1.95 8.75 -0.51
C PHE A 9 0.72 8.87 -1.41
N ILE A 10 -0.11 7.84 -1.46
CA ILE A 10 -1.34 7.83 -2.26
C ILE A 10 -2.25 8.98 -1.84
N GLU A 11 -2.41 9.21 -0.56
CA GLU A 11 -3.27 10.28 -0.04
C GLU A 11 -2.72 11.65 -0.42
N VAL A 12 -1.41 11.85 -0.36
CA VAL A 12 -0.77 13.11 -0.79
C VAL A 12 -1.04 13.36 -2.27
N VAL A 13 -0.93 12.33 -3.10
CA VAL A 13 -1.22 12.46 -4.54
C VAL A 13 -2.67 12.85 -4.78
N LYS A 14 -3.60 12.19 -4.09
CA LYS A 14 -5.04 12.43 -4.26
C LYS A 14 -5.46 13.82 -3.80
N THR A 15 -4.90 14.31 -2.70
CA THR A 15 -5.29 15.59 -2.12
C THR A 15 -4.49 16.76 -2.68
N GLY A 16 -3.28 16.50 -3.17
CA GLY A 16 -2.38 17.53 -3.68
C GLY A 16 -1.67 18.35 -2.62
N LYS A 17 -1.96 18.11 -1.34
CA LYS A 17 -1.35 18.85 -0.22
C LYS A 17 -1.05 17.91 0.93
N MET A 18 0.14 18.05 1.51
CA MET A 18 0.51 17.23 2.67
C MET A 18 -0.33 17.53 3.90
N SER A 19 -0.74 18.79 4.09
CA SER A 19 -1.59 19.17 5.22
C SER A 19 -2.97 18.52 5.16
N ILE A 20 -3.56 18.46 3.98
CA ILE A 20 -4.87 17.83 3.79
C ILE A 20 -4.75 16.31 3.93
N ALA A 21 -3.71 15.71 3.38
CA ALA A 21 -3.46 14.29 3.55
C ALA A 21 -3.31 13.92 5.04
N ALA A 22 -2.59 14.74 5.79
CA ALA A 22 -2.43 14.55 7.24
C ALA A 22 -3.77 14.57 7.96
N GLN A 23 -4.63 15.54 7.63
CA GLN A 23 -5.97 15.63 8.23
C GLN A 23 -6.81 14.39 7.92
N LYS A 24 -6.80 13.93 6.67
CA LYS A 24 -7.58 12.76 6.28
C LYS A 24 -7.09 11.47 6.93
N LEU A 25 -5.81 11.36 7.18
CA LEU A 25 -5.21 10.18 7.79
C LEU A 25 -5.14 10.27 9.32
N PHE A 26 -5.56 11.38 9.89
CA PHE A 26 -5.51 11.62 11.34
C PHE A 26 -4.10 11.51 11.91
N ILE A 27 -3.14 12.05 11.18
CA ILE A 27 -1.72 12.11 11.59
C ILE A 27 -1.22 13.54 11.42
N SER A 28 -0.03 13.81 11.96
CA SER A 28 0.57 15.14 11.84
C SER A 28 1.18 15.36 10.45
N GLN A 29 1.26 16.62 10.02
CA GLN A 29 1.90 16.97 8.77
C GLN A 29 3.39 16.57 8.75
N PRO A 30 4.18 16.79 9.82
CA PRO A 30 5.56 16.29 9.84
C PRO A 30 5.67 14.78 9.61
N THR A 31 4.70 14.00 10.11
CA THR A 31 4.68 12.56 9.86
C THR A 31 4.50 12.25 8.38
N VAL A 32 3.61 12.98 7.69
CA VAL A 32 3.43 12.86 6.25
C VAL A 32 4.71 13.22 5.50
N SER A 33 5.30 14.37 5.83
CA SER A 33 6.55 14.83 5.20
C SER A 33 7.68 13.82 5.39
N GLN A 34 7.79 13.25 6.59
CA GLN A 34 8.82 12.28 6.89
C GLN A 34 8.62 11.00 6.08
N ALA A 35 7.38 10.52 5.97
CA ALA A 35 7.07 9.32 5.20
C ALA A 35 7.44 9.51 3.71
N ILE A 36 7.12 10.66 3.14
CA ILE A 36 7.47 10.97 1.76
C ILE A 36 8.99 11.00 1.58
N ARG A 37 9.70 11.63 2.52
CA ARG A 37 11.16 11.70 2.49
C ARG A 37 11.78 10.32 2.57
N GLU A 38 11.26 9.45 3.43
CA GLU A 38 11.75 8.08 3.57
C GLU A 38 11.54 7.27 2.30
N LEU A 39 10.40 7.46 1.61
CA LEU A 39 10.15 6.83 0.32
C LEU A 39 11.14 7.32 -0.74
N GLU A 40 11.38 8.63 -0.78
CA GLU A 40 12.34 9.21 -1.72
C GLU A 40 13.74 8.68 -1.49
N GLU A 41 14.15 8.55 -0.24
CA GLU A 41 15.44 7.98 0.12
C GLU A 41 15.52 6.49 -0.24
N HIS A 42 14.45 5.75 0.02
CA HIS A 42 14.40 4.33 -0.26
C HIS A 42 14.59 4.03 -1.75
N TYR A 43 13.95 4.81 -2.61
CA TYR A 43 14.01 4.61 -4.06
C TYR A 43 15.10 5.44 -4.75
N GLY A 44 15.73 6.37 -4.03
CA GLY A 44 16.76 7.23 -4.59
C GLY A 44 16.26 8.20 -5.64
N SER A 45 14.98 8.59 -5.59
CA SER A 45 14.37 9.50 -6.56
C SER A 45 13.30 10.34 -5.89
N LYS A 46 13.14 11.57 -6.35
CA LYS A 46 12.09 12.46 -5.82
C LYS A 46 10.73 12.05 -6.35
N LEU A 47 9.75 12.06 -5.47
CA LEU A 47 8.36 11.78 -5.81
C LEU A 47 7.58 13.05 -6.15
N PHE A 48 7.98 14.17 -5.53
CA PHE A 48 7.35 15.47 -5.76
C PHE A 48 8.40 16.55 -5.94
N ASP A 49 8.11 17.48 -6.85
CA ASP A 49 8.85 18.73 -6.98
C ASP A 49 8.04 19.84 -6.30
N ARG A 50 8.72 20.73 -5.58
CA ARG A 50 8.10 21.88 -4.95
C ARG A 50 8.44 23.12 -5.76
N LEU A 51 7.45 23.63 -6.47
CA LEU A 51 7.57 24.84 -7.25
C LEU A 51 6.50 25.85 -6.79
N SER A 52 6.91 27.03 -6.40
CA SER A 52 6.00 28.10 -5.96
C SER A 52 5.03 27.63 -4.85
N LYS A 53 5.53 26.94 -3.86
CA LYS A 53 4.77 26.39 -2.71
C LYS A 53 3.72 25.33 -3.09
N LYS A 54 3.77 24.82 -4.32
CA LYS A 54 2.88 23.73 -4.76
C LYS A 54 3.68 22.45 -4.95
N LEU A 55 3.00 21.32 -4.75
CA LEU A 55 3.57 20.01 -5.02
C LEU A 55 3.20 19.57 -6.42
N TYR A 56 4.20 19.17 -7.18
CA TYR A 56 4.01 18.59 -8.51
C TYR A 56 4.58 17.19 -8.49
N ILE A 57 3.79 16.20 -8.87
CA ILE A 57 4.26 14.83 -8.93
C ILE A 57 5.28 14.67 -10.05
N THR A 58 6.40 14.00 -9.75
CA THR A 58 7.42 13.70 -10.76
C THR A 58 6.97 12.52 -11.64
N THR A 59 7.69 12.28 -12.73
CA THR A 59 7.45 11.10 -13.56
C THR A 59 7.61 9.82 -12.73
N PHE A 60 8.65 9.78 -11.89
CA PHE A 60 8.86 8.64 -10.99
C PHE A 60 7.72 8.51 -9.98
N GLY A 61 7.23 9.64 -9.45
CA GLY A 61 6.09 9.63 -8.54
C GLY A 61 4.82 9.08 -9.18
N ARG A 62 4.57 9.39 -10.44
CA ARG A 62 3.42 8.84 -11.19
C ARG A 62 3.51 7.34 -11.34
N GLU A 63 4.70 6.84 -11.65
CA GLU A 63 4.93 5.39 -11.76
C GLU A 63 4.72 4.72 -10.40
N LEU A 64 5.27 5.29 -9.34
CA LEU A 64 5.07 4.75 -8.01
C LEU A 64 3.59 4.76 -7.62
N PHE A 65 2.87 5.83 -7.92
CA PHE A 65 1.43 5.93 -7.62
C PHE A 65 0.64 4.80 -8.26
N LYS A 66 0.94 4.51 -9.51
CA LYS A 66 0.28 3.44 -10.26
C LYS A 66 0.47 2.08 -9.57
N TYR A 67 1.71 1.74 -9.23
CA TYR A 67 2.00 0.46 -8.61
C TYR A 67 1.60 0.42 -7.13
N ALA A 68 1.80 1.52 -6.41
CA ALA A 68 1.41 1.61 -5.00
C ALA A 68 -0.09 1.41 -4.82
N THR A 69 -0.90 1.98 -5.70
CA THR A 69 -2.35 1.80 -5.67
C THR A 69 -2.72 0.32 -5.80
N GLN A 70 -2.08 -0.39 -6.72
CA GLN A 70 -2.31 -1.82 -6.90
C GLN A 70 -1.88 -2.63 -5.68
N VAL A 71 -0.74 -2.31 -5.11
CA VAL A 71 -0.23 -3.00 -3.92
C VAL A 71 -1.17 -2.81 -2.73
N VAL A 72 -1.60 -1.57 -2.49
CA VAL A 72 -2.51 -1.27 -1.37
C VAL A 72 -3.86 -1.94 -1.56
N GLU A 73 -4.42 -1.90 -2.77
CA GLU A 73 -5.69 -2.57 -3.07
C GLU A 73 -5.58 -4.08 -2.85
N ASN A 74 -4.49 -4.70 -3.32
CA ASN A 74 -4.27 -6.13 -3.12
C ASN A 74 -4.09 -6.47 -1.64
N PHE A 75 -3.40 -5.63 -0.90
CA PHE A 75 -3.25 -5.80 0.54
C PHE A 75 -4.61 -5.73 1.25
N ASP A 76 -5.42 -4.74 0.94
CA ASP A 76 -6.75 -4.59 1.53
C ASP A 76 -7.67 -5.77 1.18
N ASN A 77 -7.59 -6.24 -0.05
CA ASN A 77 -8.35 -7.42 -0.48
C ASN A 77 -7.90 -8.68 0.26
N LEU A 78 -6.59 -8.84 0.47
CA LEU A 78 -6.04 -9.95 1.23
C LEU A 78 -6.58 -9.95 2.66
N GLU A 79 -6.51 -8.80 3.33
CA GLU A 79 -7.00 -8.67 4.70
C GLU A 79 -8.50 -8.98 4.80
N LYS A 80 -9.28 -8.47 3.86
CA LYS A 80 -10.71 -8.70 3.82
C LYS A 80 -11.04 -10.17 3.60
N LYS A 81 -10.38 -10.81 2.66
CA LYS A 81 -10.63 -12.23 2.36
C LYS A 81 -10.22 -13.13 3.51
N MET A 82 -9.11 -12.82 4.18
CA MET A 82 -8.68 -13.61 5.33
C MET A 82 -9.63 -13.43 6.51
N SER A 83 -10.13 -12.23 6.74
CA SER A 83 -11.15 -11.98 7.76
C SER A 83 -12.44 -12.73 7.46
N ASP A 84 -12.91 -12.71 6.21
CA ASP A 84 -14.10 -13.42 5.79
C ASP A 84 -13.93 -14.93 5.95
N ASN A 85 -12.76 -15.48 5.59
CA ASN A 85 -12.46 -16.90 5.75
C ASN A 85 -12.40 -17.31 7.21
N LEU A 86 -11.84 -16.48 8.08
CA LEU A 86 -11.83 -16.74 9.53
C LEU A 86 -13.25 -16.77 10.08
N ASN A 87 -14.12 -15.88 9.65
CA ASN A 87 -15.51 -15.88 10.05
C ASN A 87 -16.24 -17.15 9.56
N MET A 88 -15.89 -17.65 8.38
CA MET A 88 -16.45 -18.90 7.86
C MET A 88 -15.90 -20.14 8.59
N GLU A 89 -14.67 -20.10 9.08
CA GLU A 89 -14.08 -21.19 9.84
C GLU A 89 -14.83 -21.48 11.12
N ASP A 90 -15.40 -20.48 11.76
CA ASP A 90 -16.25 -20.65 12.94
C ASP A 90 -17.46 -21.56 12.68
N PHE A 91 -17.87 -21.70 11.42
CA PHE A 91 -19.01 -22.50 11.03
C PHE A 91 -18.64 -23.84 10.38
N ARG A 92 -17.39 -24.06 9.95
CA ARG A 92 -17.00 -25.23 9.16
C ARG A 92 -15.57 -25.68 9.47
N ILE A 93 -15.33 -26.09 10.69
CA ILE A 93 -13.99 -26.41 11.19
C ILE A 93 -13.26 -27.45 10.34
N GLY A 94 -13.94 -28.50 9.85
CA GLY A 94 -13.28 -29.58 9.10
C GLY A 94 -12.96 -29.29 7.66
N ALA A 95 -13.77 -28.46 6.97
CA ALA A 95 -13.61 -28.14 5.54
C ALA A 95 -12.69 -26.95 5.32
N SER A 96 -12.63 -26.03 6.26
CA SER A 96 -11.92 -24.76 6.10
C SER A 96 -10.39 -24.94 6.08
N VAL A 97 -9.84 -25.94 6.74
CA VAL A 97 -8.40 -26.18 6.75
C VAL A 97 -7.89 -26.51 5.34
N THR A 98 -8.58 -27.38 4.62
CA THR A 98 -8.21 -27.74 3.25
C THR A 98 -8.31 -26.55 2.30
N VAL A 99 -9.42 -25.82 2.38
CA VAL A 99 -9.63 -24.63 1.54
C VAL A 99 -8.61 -23.57 1.86
N GLY A 100 -8.33 -23.30 3.13
CA GLY A 100 -7.32 -22.34 3.56
C GLY A 100 -5.93 -22.68 3.05
N THR A 101 -5.55 -23.96 3.08
CA THR A 101 -4.26 -24.43 2.59
C THR A 101 -4.14 -24.23 1.08
N CYS A 102 -5.19 -24.57 0.32
CA CYS A 102 -5.22 -24.36 -1.13
C CYS A 102 -5.11 -22.89 -1.50
N LEU A 103 -5.82 -22.02 -0.80
CA LEU A 103 -5.79 -20.59 -1.05
C LEU A 103 -4.40 -20.00 -0.75
N LEU A 104 -3.79 -20.40 0.35
CA LEU A 104 -2.45 -19.95 0.73
C LEU A 104 -1.41 -20.37 -0.30
N SER A 105 -1.47 -21.62 -0.77
CA SER A 105 -0.59 -22.12 -1.82
C SER A 105 -0.72 -21.32 -3.10
N LYS A 106 -1.94 -20.96 -3.48
CA LYS A 106 -2.21 -20.14 -4.67
C LYS A 106 -1.63 -18.74 -4.51
N ILE A 107 -1.83 -18.11 -3.36
CA ILE A 107 -1.29 -16.77 -3.08
C ILE A 107 0.23 -16.78 -3.12
N LEU A 108 0.88 -17.76 -2.50
CA LEU A 108 2.33 -17.90 -2.51
C LEU A 108 2.86 -18.13 -3.92
N LYS A 109 2.17 -18.92 -4.72
CA LYS A 109 2.54 -19.17 -6.11
C LYS A 109 2.43 -17.90 -6.95
N ASP A 110 1.35 -17.15 -6.80
CA ASP A 110 1.16 -15.87 -7.49
C ASP A 110 2.23 -14.86 -7.08
N PHE A 111 2.54 -14.79 -5.78
CA PHE A 111 3.59 -13.93 -5.27
C PHE A 111 4.95 -14.29 -5.86
N HIS A 112 5.25 -15.59 -5.94
CA HIS A 112 6.51 -16.06 -6.51
C HIS A 112 6.64 -15.72 -8.00
N ASN A 113 5.52 -15.77 -8.74
CA ASN A 113 5.50 -15.38 -10.16
C ASN A 113 5.69 -13.88 -10.34
N LEU A 114 5.19 -13.06 -9.41
CA LEU A 114 5.33 -11.60 -9.46
C LEU A 114 6.72 -11.13 -9.04
N VAL A 115 7.38 -11.86 -8.12
CA VAL A 115 8.69 -11.50 -7.58
C VAL A 115 9.60 -12.76 -7.62
N PRO A 116 10.04 -13.18 -8.81
CA PRO A 116 10.72 -14.47 -8.96
C PRO A 116 12.10 -14.57 -8.30
N ARG A 117 12.63 -13.48 -7.76
CA ARG A 117 13.94 -13.46 -7.11
C ARG A 117 13.89 -13.39 -5.59
N VAL A 118 12.73 -13.53 -5.03
CA VAL A 118 12.55 -13.51 -3.56
C VAL A 118 12.60 -14.91 -2.94
#